data_d9ecaebf09be8fb66a654bca3c814ea4
#
_entry.id   d9ecaebf09be8fb66a654bca3c814ea4
#
_cell.length_a   1.000
_cell.length_b   1.000
_cell.length_c   1.000
_cell.angle_alpha   90.00
_cell.angle_beta   90.00
_cell.angle_gamma   90.00
#
_symmetry.space_group_name_H-M   'P 1'
#
loop_
_entity.id
_entity.type
_entity.pdbx_description
1 polymer ?
#
loop_
_entity_poly.entity_id
_entity_poly.type
_entity_poly.pdbx_seq_one_letter_code
_entity_poly.pdbx_strand_id
1 'polypeptide(L)'
;MPKFIVGARLHDYGKGTPDELFARVSADGFAAVQLAYKKCVPTVKSYADITEALVNDTITAEKAHNIQVAVLGTYVELAINDARRLQNVADFKSQLAVCKALGAGCIGTETTKMCDQPVGTTREEAQELLCRSLAEILPVAEELGVTVGVEPVTYHSMNSAAATRHILDTMRSPNLKVIFDLSNLVNADNVNAQDRIWNDIGELVGDKIVAVHFKGQAFNPDGSLLHTSLEDSLTDYAGAFAMLRQLPQEVLPVLREEAVPARAASDIAFMRRFF
;
A
#
# COMPACT_ATOMS: atom_id res chain seq x y z
N MET A 1 16.17 -7.31 13.38
CA MET A 1 16.20 -6.71 12.04
C MET A 1 15.26 -7.54 11.16
N PRO A 2 14.27 -6.92 10.52
CA PRO A 2 13.35 -7.61 9.63
C PRO A 2 14.05 -8.32 8.48
N LYS A 3 13.47 -9.46 8.05
CA LYS A 3 13.78 -10.06 6.75
C LYS A 3 12.93 -9.35 5.69
N PHE A 4 13.56 -8.71 4.73
CA PHE A 4 12.87 -8.05 3.63
C PHE A 4 12.56 -9.03 2.50
N ILE A 5 11.31 -9.00 2.00
CA ILE A 5 10.87 -9.81 0.86
C ILE A 5 10.60 -8.87 -0.31
N VAL A 6 11.33 -9.08 -1.41
CA VAL A 6 11.15 -8.26 -2.62
C VAL A 6 9.87 -8.65 -3.33
N GLY A 7 9.02 -7.70 -3.57
CA GLY A 7 7.78 -7.86 -4.31
C GLY A 7 7.55 -6.75 -5.33
N ALA A 8 6.45 -6.86 -6.08
CA ALA A 8 6.03 -5.86 -7.05
C ALA A 8 4.53 -5.58 -6.99
N ARG A 9 4.14 -4.42 -7.47
CA ARG A 9 2.74 -4.09 -7.73
C ARG A 9 2.28 -4.80 -9.01
N LEU A 10 1.33 -5.74 -8.87
CA LEU A 10 1.00 -6.70 -9.93
C LEU A 10 0.46 -6.05 -11.22
N HIS A 11 -0.30 -4.98 -11.10
CA HIS A 11 -0.86 -4.30 -12.28
C HIS A 11 0.16 -3.48 -13.09
N ASP A 12 1.37 -3.29 -12.61
CA ASP A 12 2.47 -2.75 -13.42
C ASP A 12 2.94 -3.78 -14.47
N TYR A 13 2.59 -5.05 -14.27
CA TYR A 13 2.84 -6.17 -15.19
C TYR A 13 1.73 -6.34 -16.25
N GLY A 14 0.82 -5.37 -16.33
CA GLY A 14 -0.27 -5.33 -17.29
C GLY A 14 -1.51 -6.08 -16.82
N LYS A 15 -2.23 -6.69 -17.76
CA LYS A 15 -3.47 -7.42 -17.52
C LYS A 15 -3.34 -8.87 -17.92
N GLY A 16 -4.08 -9.75 -17.20
CA GLY A 16 -4.11 -11.18 -17.47
C GLY A 16 -4.90 -11.96 -16.44
N THR A 17 -4.90 -13.27 -16.56
CA THR A 17 -5.35 -14.18 -15.52
C THR A 17 -4.36 -14.14 -14.33
N PRO A 18 -4.76 -14.60 -13.12
CA PRO A 18 -3.82 -14.73 -12.00
C PRO A 18 -2.57 -15.53 -12.38
N ASP A 19 -2.72 -16.67 -13.04
CA ASP A 19 -1.59 -17.52 -13.44
C ASP A 19 -0.60 -16.80 -14.36
N GLU A 20 -1.09 -16.11 -15.42
CA GLU A 20 -0.23 -15.35 -16.32
C GLU A 20 0.53 -14.21 -15.63
N LEU A 21 -0.14 -13.51 -14.71
CA LEU A 21 0.45 -12.38 -14.01
C LEU A 21 1.50 -12.83 -12.99
N PHE A 22 1.20 -13.87 -12.21
CA PHE A 22 2.12 -14.42 -11.23
C PHE A 22 3.34 -15.09 -11.90
N ALA A 23 3.13 -15.75 -13.05
CA ALA A 23 4.23 -16.28 -13.84
C ALA A 23 5.22 -15.19 -14.29
N ARG A 24 4.72 -14.03 -14.77
CA ARG A 24 5.56 -12.90 -15.18
C ARG A 24 6.38 -12.36 -14.01
N VAL A 25 5.74 -12.10 -12.88
CA VAL A 25 6.39 -11.53 -11.70
C VAL A 25 7.42 -12.49 -11.10
N SER A 26 7.09 -13.80 -11.06
CA SER A 26 8.00 -14.85 -10.60
C SER A 26 9.22 -14.99 -11.51
N ALA A 27 9.02 -14.96 -12.83
CA ALA A 27 10.11 -15.05 -13.82
C ALA A 27 11.12 -13.89 -13.65
N ASP A 28 10.67 -12.71 -13.23
CA ASP A 28 11.52 -11.55 -12.96
C ASP A 28 12.24 -11.62 -11.60
N GLY A 29 11.86 -12.58 -10.72
CA GLY A 29 12.55 -12.84 -9.46
C GLY A 29 11.94 -12.15 -8.23
N PHE A 30 10.72 -11.63 -8.32
CA PHE A 30 9.94 -11.18 -7.17
C PHE A 30 9.30 -12.36 -6.44
N ALA A 31 9.10 -12.24 -5.13
CA ALA A 31 8.54 -13.27 -4.27
C ALA A 31 7.20 -12.86 -3.63
N ALA A 32 6.78 -11.61 -3.78
CA ALA A 32 5.54 -11.09 -3.24
C ALA A 32 4.88 -10.10 -4.21
N VAL A 33 3.56 -9.92 -4.06
CA VAL A 33 2.81 -8.94 -4.86
C VAL A 33 1.84 -8.11 -4.04
N GLN A 34 1.56 -6.89 -4.55
CA GLN A 34 0.30 -6.20 -4.28
C GLN A 34 -0.68 -6.53 -5.40
N LEU A 35 -1.73 -7.24 -5.05
CA LEU A 35 -2.81 -7.62 -5.97
C LEU A 35 -3.95 -6.61 -5.93
N ALA A 36 -4.31 -6.03 -7.07
CA ALA A 36 -5.51 -5.21 -7.22
C ALA A 36 -6.34 -5.76 -8.40
N TYR A 37 -7.29 -6.63 -8.11
CA TYR A 37 -8.09 -7.35 -9.11
C TYR A 37 -8.68 -6.43 -10.19
N LYS A 38 -9.32 -5.32 -9.79
CA LYS A 38 -9.92 -4.35 -10.72
C LYS A 38 -8.92 -3.71 -11.67
N LYS A 39 -7.64 -3.68 -11.31
CA LYS A 39 -6.59 -3.06 -12.12
C LYS A 39 -5.92 -4.03 -13.08
N CYS A 40 -5.80 -5.31 -12.70
CA CYS A 40 -5.00 -6.27 -13.46
C CYS A 40 -5.79 -7.45 -14.06
N VAL A 41 -6.98 -7.80 -13.52
CA VAL A 41 -7.78 -8.91 -14.05
C VAL A 41 -8.90 -8.36 -14.97
N PRO A 42 -8.88 -8.63 -16.30
CA PRO A 42 -9.76 -7.98 -17.25
C PRO A 42 -11.26 -8.20 -17.04
N THR A 43 -11.62 -9.34 -16.42
CA THR A 43 -13.01 -9.72 -16.13
C THR A 43 -13.59 -9.01 -14.91
N VAL A 44 -12.74 -8.43 -14.05
CA VAL A 44 -13.16 -7.74 -12.83
C VAL A 44 -13.36 -6.25 -13.10
N LYS A 45 -14.61 -5.79 -13.12
CA LYS A 45 -15.00 -4.38 -13.26
C LYS A 45 -15.47 -3.76 -11.95
N SER A 46 -16.04 -4.59 -11.09
CA SER A 46 -16.48 -4.25 -9.72
C SER A 46 -15.96 -5.29 -8.73
N TYR A 47 -16.05 -4.99 -7.44
CA TYR A 47 -15.66 -5.97 -6.41
C TYR A 47 -16.62 -7.17 -6.37
N ALA A 48 -17.85 -7.03 -6.85
CA ALA A 48 -18.80 -8.13 -6.98
C ALA A 48 -18.41 -9.17 -8.05
N ASP A 49 -17.52 -8.82 -8.98
CA ASP A 49 -17.02 -9.74 -10.00
C ASP A 49 -15.92 -10.69 -9.47
N ILE A 50 -15.45 -10.48 -8.25
CA ILE A 50 -14.44 -11.34 -7.61
C ILE A 50 -15.16 -12.55 -7.03
N THR A 51 -15.24 -13.60 -7.85
CA THR A 51 -15.90 -14.86 -7.50
C THR A 51 -14.98 -15.76 -6.68
N GLU A 52 -15.58 -16.74 -5.99
CA GLU A 52 -14.81 -17.79 -5.30
C GLU A 52 -13.89 -18.56 -6.26
N ALA A 53 -14.34 -18.82 -7.49
CA ALA A 53 -13.52 -19.46 -8.52
C ALA A 53 -12.26 -18.63 -8.83
N LEU A 54 -12.39 -17.31 -9.02
CA LEU A 54 -11.25 -16.43 -9.26
C LEU A 54 -10.28 -16.37 -8.07
N VAL A 55 -10.80 -16.41 -6.85
CA VAL A 55 -9.97 -16.49 -5.62
C VAL A 55 -9.20 -17.81 -5.59
N ASN A 56 -9.85 -18.93 -5.88
CA ASN A 56 -9.20 -20.25 -5.95
C ASN A 56 -8.15 -20.33 -7.06
N ASP A 57 -8.40 -19.74 -8.22
CA ASP A 57 -7.42 -19.61 -9.31
C ASP A 57 -6.20 -18.81 -8.84
N THR A 58 -6.42 -17.72 -8.09
CA THR A 58 -5.34 -16.91 -7.53
C THR A 58 -4.50 -17.72 -6.52
N ILE A 59 -5.13 -18.43 -5.60
CA ILE A 59 -4.43 -19.32 -4.62
C ILE A 59 -3.63 -20.40 -5.35
N THR A 60 -4.16 -20.92 -6.44
CA THR A 60 -3.45 -21.92 -7.26
C THR A 60 -2.22 -21.31 -7.91
N ALA A 61 -2.34 -20.09 -8.46
CA ALA A 61 -1.24 -19.33 -9.06
C ALA A 61 -0.16 -18.97 -8.02
N GLU A 62 -0.55 -18.52 -6.81
CA GLU A 62 0.39 -18.26 -5.70
C GLU A 62 1.30 -19.48 -5.44
N LYS A 63 0.69 -20.65 -5.33
CA LYS A 63 1.41 -21.91 -5.06
C LYS A 63 2.28 -22.33 -6.25
N ALA A 64 1.74 -22.25 -7.47
CA ALA A 64 2.43 -22.69 -8.69
C ALA A 64 3.70 -21.84 -8.94
N HIS A 65 3.64 -20.56 -8.66
CA HIS A 65 4.72 -19.61 -8.94
C HIS A 65 5.54 -19.23 -7.69
N ASN A 66 5.21 -19.77 -6.52
CA ASN A 66 5.84 -19.43 -5.23
C ASN A 66 5.85 -17.92 -4.94
N ILE A 67 4.72 -17.27 -5.20
CA ILE A 67 4.48 -15.84 -4.96
C ILE A 67 3.44 -15.71 -3.86
N GLN A 68 3.64 -14.80 -2.91
CA GLN A 68 2.64 -14.48 -1.89
C GLN A 68 1.93 -13.17 -2.20
N VAL A 69 0.64 -13.08 -1.93
CA VAL A 69 -0.07 -11.79 -1.90
C VAL A 69 0.24 -11.09 -0.57
N ALA A 70 1.15 -10.14 -0.59
CA ALA A 70 1.50 -9.34 0.59
C ALA A 70 0.44 -8.29 0.90
N VAL A 71 -0.15 -7.68 -0.13
CA VAL A 71 -1.20 -6.66 -0.02
C VAL A 71 -2.30 -6.93 -1.02
N LEU A 72 -3.55 -7.04 -0.55
CA LEU A 72 -4.73 -6.93 -1.40
C LEU A 72 -5.13 -5.44 -1.50
N GLY A 73 -4.86 -4.81 -2.63
CA GLY A 73 -5.13 -3.39 -2.85
C GLY A 73 -6.57 -3.13 -3.29
N THR A 74 -7.30 -2.28 -2.57
CA THR A 74 -8.71 -1.98 -2.87
C THR A 74 -8.94 -0.68 -3.62
N TYR A 75 -8.09 0.32 -3.46
CA TYR A 75 -8.21 1.61 -4.16
C TYR A 75 -9.60 2.25 -4.02
N VAL A 76 -10.12 2.31 -2.80
CA VAL A 76 -11.38 2.98 -2.45
C VAL A 76 -11.13 4.21 -1.59
N GLU A 77 -11.96 5.23 -1.75
CA GLU A 77 -11.83 6.51 -1.05
C GLU A 77 -12.63 6.49 0.26
N LEU A 78 -12.00 6.03 1.34
CA LEU A 78 -12.67 5.89 2.65
C LEU A 78 -12.92 7.22 3.37
N ALA A 79 -12.23 8.29 2.98
CA ALA A 79 -12.32 9.61 3.60
C ALA A 79 -13.09 10.63 2.75
N ILE A 80 -13.74 10.22 1.66
CA ILE A 80 -14.47 11.14 0.78
C ILE A 80 -15.70 11.72 1.45
N ASN A 81 -15.89 13.03 1.38
CA ASN A 81 -17.00 13.76 1.99
C ASN A 81 -18.22 13.85 1.06
N ASP A 82 -18.70 12.70 0.58
CA ASP A 82 -19.93 12.60 -0.21
C ASP A 82 -20.57 11.20 -0.08
N ALA A 83 -21.67 10.99 -0.82
CA ALA A 83 -22.45 9.75 -0.75
C ALA A 83 -21.66 8.51 -1.19
N ARG A 84 -20.56 8.64 -1.97
CA ARG A 84 -19.71 7.53 -2.40
C ARG A 84 -19.05 6.80 -1.22
N ARG A 85 -18.83 7.50 -0.09
CA ARG A 85 -18.18 6.92 1.08
C ARG A 85 -18.87 5.64 1.57
N LEU A 86 -20.18 5.63 1.61
CA LEU A 86 -20.95 4.46 2.09
C LEU A 86 -20.75 3.25 1.17
N GLN A 87 -20.77 3.46 -0.14
CA GLN A 87 -20.49 2.40 -1.12
C GLN A 87 -19.03 1.94 -1.02
N ASN A 88 -18.08 2.86 -0.86
CA ASN A 88 -16.67 2.54 -0.69
C ASN A 88 -16.41 1.70 0.56
N VAL A 89 -17.09 2.00 1.68
CA VAL A 89 -17.04 1.18 2.90
C VAL A 89 -17.61 -0.21 2.65
N ALA A 90 -18.75 -0.32 1.97
CA ALA A 90 -19.35 -1.62 1.62
C ALA A 90 -18.44 -2.43 0.70
N ASP A 91 -17.85 -1.79 -0.32
CA ASP A 91 -16.89 -2.40 -1.23
C ASP A 91 -15.66 -2.91 -0.47
N PHE A 92 -15.07 -2.09 0.41
CA PHE A 92 -13.92 -2.50 1.22
C PHE A 92 -14.26 -3.70 2.12
N LYS A 93 -15.40 -3.65 2.81
CA LYS A 93 -15.86 -4.75 3.67
C LYS A 93 -16.05 -6.05 2.90
N SER A 94 -16.55 -6.00 1.66
CA SER A 94 -16.71 -7.18 0.82
C SER A 94 -15.38 -7.86 0.51
N GLN A 95 -14.27 -7.10 0.50
CA GLN A 95 -12.94 -7.62 0.21
C GLN A 95 -12.21 -8.21 1.43
N LEU A 96 -12.72 -8.02 2.65
CA LEU A 96 -12.12 -8.62 3.85
C LEU A 96 -12.15 -10.16 3.78
N ALA A 97 -13.28 -10.74 3.33
CA ALA A 97 -13.39 -12.19 3.15
C ALA A 97 -12.45 -12.70 2.06
N VAL A 98 -12.27 -11.94 0.97
CA VAL A 98 -11.32 -12.25 -0.10
C VAL A 98 -9.88 -12.23 0.44
N CYS A 99 -9.51 -11.21 1.20
CA CYS A 99 -8.20 -11.09 1.84
C CYS A 99 -7.91 -12.31 2.74
N LYS A 100 -8.89 -12.71 3.56
CA LYS A 100 -8.79 -13.91 4.41
C LYS A 100 -8.60 -15.18 3.60
N ALA A 101 -9.41 -15.36 2.55
CA ALA A 101 -9.36 -16.58 1.71
C ALA A 101 -8.02 -16.71 0.97
N LEU A 102 -7.46 -15.62 0.49
CA LEU A 102 -6.12 -15.57 -0.11
C LEU A 102 -5.00 -15.82 0.92
N GLY A 103 -5.24 -15.61 2.21
CA GLY A 103 -4.17 -15.55 3.20
C GLY A 103 -3.22 -14.38 2.98
N ALA A 104 -3.71 -13.29 2.36
CA ALA A 104 -2.93 -12.09 2.10
C ALA A 104 -2.43 -11.45 3.40
N GLY A 105 -1.25 -10.83 3.37
CA GLY A 105 -0.64 -10.20 4.55
C GLY A 105 -1.48 -9.07 5.12
N CYS A 106 -2.10 -8.25 4.27
CA CYS A 106 -3.10 -7.27 4.64
C CYS A 106 -4.01 -6.90 3.45
N ILE A 107 -5.13 -6.25 3.76
CA ILE A 107 -5.92 -5.50 2.78
C ILE A 107 -5.56 -4.01 2.92
N GLY A 108 -5.25 -3.34 1.81
CA GLY A 108 -4.72 -1.99 1.83
C GLY A 108 -5.46 -0.99 0.95
N THR A 109 -5.43 0.26 1.36
CA THR A 109 -5.86 1.40 0.54
C THR A 109 -5.08 2.65 0.93
N GLU A 110 -4.81 3.51 -0.05
CA GLU A 110 -4.49 4.90 0.20
C GLU A 110 -5.72 5.61 0.79
N THR A 111 -5.49 6.72 1.47
CA THR A 111 -6.58 7.60 1.90
C THR A 111 -6.98 8.55 0.76
N THR A 112 -8.10 9.25 0.90
CA THR A 112 -8.64 10.12 -0.16
C THR A 112 -7.74 11.34 -0.40
N LYS A 113 -7.49 11.67 -1.66
CA LYS A 113 -6.81 12.92 -2.05
C LYS A 113 -7.64 14.14 -1.65
N MET A 114 -6.96 15.17 -1.15
CA MET A 114 -7.67 16.41 -0.79
C MET A 114 -8.24 17.15 -2.00
N CYS A 115 -7.62 17.03 -3.18
CA CYS A 115 -8.14 17.63 -4.42
C CYS A 115 -9.40 16.92 -4.97
N ASP A 116 -9.67 15.69 -4.54
CA ASP A 116 -10.86 14.92 -4.94
C ASP A 116 -12.05 15.16 -3.99
N GLN A 117 -11.82 15.87 -2.87
CA GLN A 117 -12.85 16.26 -1.92
C GLN A 117 -13.80 17.33 -2.49
N PRO A 118 -15.06 17.35 -2.07
CA PRO A 118 -15.94 18.49 -2.31
C PRO A 118 -15.30 19.81 -1.79
N VAL A 119 -15.56 20.89 -2.51
CA VAL A 119 -15.04 22.22 -2.15
C VAL A 119 -15.44 22.58 -0.72
N GLY A 120 -14.48 23.03 0.07
CA GLY A 120 -14.66 23.42 1.46
C GLY A 120 -14.44 22.31 2.48
N THR A 121 -14.21 21.05 2.06
CA THR A 121 -13.83 19.97 3.00
C THR A 121 -12.44 20.23 3.55
N THR A 122 -12.31 20.33 4.86
CA THR A 122 -11.01 20.46 5.54
C THR A 122 -10.33 19.08 5.67
N ARG A 123 -9.04 19.07 5.96
CA ARG A 123 -8.28 17.83 6.17
C ARG A 123 -8.73 17.14 7.45
N GLU A 124 -9.06 17.90 8.47
CA GLU A 124 -9.58 17.39 9.75
C GLU A 124 -10.92 16.68 9.55
N GLU A 125 -11.85 17.29 8.81
CA GLU A 125 -13.13 16.65 8.45
C GLU A 125 -12.92 15.36 7.66
N ALA A 126 -11.97 15.35 6.72
CA ALA A 126 -11.64 14.15 5.96
C ALA A 126 -11.01 13.04 6.84
N GLN A 127 -10.21 13.39 7.85
CA GLN A 127 -9.68 12.45 8.84
C GLN A 127 -10.80 11.88 9.74
N GLU A 128 -11.75 12.70 10.16
CA GLU A 128 -12.92 12.22 10.90
C GLU A 128 -13.76 11.26 10.06
N LEU A 129 -13.93 11.53 8.77
CA LEU A 129 -14.63 10.62 7.85
C LEU A 129 -13.87 9.31 7.66
N LEU A 130 -12.54 9.34 7.59
CA LEU A 130 -11.72 8.14 7.59
C LEU A 130 -11.96 7.31 8.86
N CYS A 131 -11.93 7.94 10.03
CA CYS A 131 -12.22 7.27 11.30
C CYS A 131 -13.62 6.66 11.32
N ARG A 132 -14.64 7.36 10.81
CA ARG A 132 -16.01 6.81 10.69
C ARG A 132 -16.06 5.58 9.79
N SER A 133 -15.37 5.62 8.65
CA SER A 133 -15.29 4.48 7.72
C SER A 133 -14.58 3.28 8.36
N LEU A 134 -13.45 3.54 9.03
CA LEU A 134 -12.70 2.50 9.74
C LEU A 134 -13.50 1.90 10.90
N ALA A 135 -14.31 2.70 11.62
CA ALA A 135 -15.18 2.21 12.69
C ALA A 135 -16.23 1.20 12.18
N GLU A 136 -16.64 1.30 10.91
CA GLU A 136 -17.54 0.33 10.28
C GLU A 136 -16.79 -0.91 9.74
N ILE A 137 -15.54 -0.78 9.37
CA ILE A 137 -14.70 -1.83 8.74
C ILE A 137 -14.01 -2.70 9.79
N LEU A 138 -13.38 -2.09 10.79
CA LEU A 138 -12.48 -2.77 11.72
C LEU A 138 -13.15 -3.88 12.55
N PRO A 139 -14.39 -3.76 13.03
CA PRO A 139 -15.05 -4.87 13.73
C PRO A 139 -15.14 -6.14 12.87
N VAL A 140 -15.43 -5.99 11.57
CA VAL A 140 -15.49 -7.13 10.64
C VAL A 140 -14.07 -7.67 10.36
N ALA A 141 -13.09 -6.80 10.24
CA ALA A 141 -11.69 -7.21 10.05
C ALA A 141 -11.17 -7.98 11.27
N GLU A 142 -11.51 -7.54 12.48
CA GLU A 142 -11.15 -8.22 13.74
C GLU A 142 -11.81 -9.60 13.85
N GLU A 143 -13.10 -9.71 13.55
CA GLU A 143 -13.80 -11.00 13.52
C GLU A 143 -13.19 -11.99 12.54
N LEU A 144 -12.77 -11.49 11.37
CA LEU A 144 -12.12 -12.30 10.34
C LEU A 144 -10.63 -12.57 10.61
N GLY A 145 -10.00 -11.85 11.53
CA GLY A 145 -8.55 -11.88 11.76
C GLY A 145 -7.74 -11.27 10.62
N VAL A 146 -8.32 -10.28 9.90
CA VAL A 146 -7.70 -9.64 8.73
C VAL A 146 -7.03 -8.34 9.13
N THR A 147 -5.80 -8.12 8.69
CA THR A 147 -5.07 -6.87 8.87
C THR A 147 -5.52 -5.83 7.83
N VAL A 148 -5.85 -4.63 8.28
CA VAL A 148 -6.20 -3.46 7.45
C VAL A 148 -4.99 -2.52 7.42
N GLY A 149 -4.41 -2.29 6.25
CA GLY A 149 -3.32 -1.35 6.02
C GLY A 149 -3.82 -0.03 5.45
N VAL A 150 -3.51 1.08 6.10
CA VAL A 150 -3.76 2.43 5.57
C VAL A 150 -2.43 3.08 5.20
N GLU A 151 -2.42 3.80 4.08
CA GLU A 151 -1.20 4.39 3.54
C GLU A 151 -1.23 5.91 3.64
N PRO A 152 -0.28 6.55 4.37
CA PRO A 152 -0.16 8.00 4.43
C PRO A 152 0.49 8.56 3.16
N VAL A 153 -0.09 9.66 2.64
CA VAL A 153 0.39 10.36 1.44
C VAL A 153 0.26 11.87 1.65
N THR A 154 1.26 12.67 1.33
CA THR A 154 1.32 14.12 1.63
C THR A 154 0.11 14.92 1.18
N TYR A 155 -0.47 14.59 0.04
CA TYR A 155 -1.63 15.29 -0.53
C TYR A 155 -2.98 14.61 -0.24
N HIS A 156 -3.01 13.57 0.61
CA HIS A 156 -4.22 12.90 1.07
C HIS A 156 -4.71 13.43 2.42
N SER A 157 -5.85 12.92 2.87
CA SER A 157 -6.41 13.23 4.19
C SER A 157 -5.44 12.83 5.32
N MET A 158 -4.82 11.65 5.25
CA MET A 158 -3.78 11.19 6.18
C MET A 158 -2.40 11.47 5.57
N ASN A 159 -1.75 12.57 5.96
CA ASN A 159 -0.63 13.16 5.25
C ASN A 159 0.71 13.17 5.98
N SER A 160 0.81 12.57 7.15
CA SER A 160 2.03 12.59 7.98
C SER A 160 2.04 11.45 8.99
N ALA A 161 3.20 11.18 9.60
CA ALA A 161 3.33 10.25 10.71
C ALA A 161 2.42 10.62 11.90
N ALA A 162 2.33 11.91 12.23
CA ALA A 162 1.48 12.40 13.32
C ALA A 162 -0.03 12.18 13.03
N ALA A 163 -0.49 12.48 11.81
CA ALA A 163 -1.87 12.20 11.39
C ALA A 163 -2.16 10.69 11.43
N THR A 164 -1.21 9.88 10.96
CA THR A 164 -1.32 8.41 11.02
C THR A 164 -1.43 7.92 12.46
N ARG A 165 -0.56 8.41 13.35
CA ARG A 165 -0.62 8.06 14.79
C ARG A 165 -1.96 8.45 15.41
N HIS A 166 -2.47 9.64 15.11
CA HIS A 166 -3.78 10.09 15.59
C HIS A 166 -4.91 9.15 15.16
N ILE A 167 -4.93 8.71 13.91
CA ILE A 167 -5.94 7.73 13.42
C ILE A 167 -5.80 6.39 14.16
N LEU A 168 -4.58 5.88 14.33
CA LEU A 168 -4.32 4.64 15.06
C LEU A 168 -4.78 4.71 16.51
N ASP A 169 -4.51 5.82 17.19
CA ASP A 169 -4.91 6.05 18.59
C ASP A 169 -6.42 6.25 18.75
N THR A 170 -7.06 6.84 17.76
CA THR A 170 -8.51 7.03 17.75
C THR A 170 -9.21 5.67 17.57
N MET A 171 -8.74 4.84 16.65
CA MET A 171 -9.39 3.57 16.31
C MET A 171 -9.07 2.45 17.31
N ARG A 172 -7.85 2.43 17.90
CA ARG A 172 -7.39 1.44 18.89
C ARG A 172 -7.55 -0.02 18.48
N SER A 173 -7.66 -0.30 17.19
CA SER A 173 -7.79 -1.66 16.68
C SER A 173 -6.43 -2.35 16.55
N PRO A 174 -6.27 -3.59 17.00
CA PRO A 174 -5.04 -4.36 16.78
C PRO A 174 -4.84 -4.70 15.30
N ASN A 175 -5.92 -4.71 14.51
CA ASN A 175 -5.92 -5.05 13.10
C ASN A 175 -5.64 -3.86 12.18
N LEU A 176 -5.63 -2.61 12.71
CA LEU A 176 -5.27 -1.44 11.93
C LEU A 176 -3.76 -1.25 11.92
N LYS A 177 -3.18 -1.23 10.75
CA LYS A 177 -1.75 -1.17 10.47
C LYS A 177 -1.44 -0.14 9.39
N VAL A 178 -0.17 0.01 9.05
CA VAL A 178 0.34 1.01 8.10
C VAL A 178 1.04 0.32 6.94
N ILE A 179 0.70 0.73 5.73
CA ILE A 179 1.53 0.51 4.55
C ILE A 179 2.39 1.77 4.42
N PHE A 180 3.70 1.61 4.42
CA PHE A 180 4.64 2.71 4.37
C PHE A 180 5.29 2.81 2.99
N ASP A 181 4.91 3.83 2.22
CA ASP A 181 5.60 4.16 0.98
C ASP A 181 6.77 5.10 1.27
N LEU A 182 7.97 4.74 0.81
CA LEU A 182 9.20 5.49 1.04
C LEU A 182 9.20 6.87 0.39
N SER A 183 8.30 7.09 -0.56
CA SER A 183 8.26 8.33 -1.36
C SER A 183 7.03 9.20 -1.03
N ASN A 184 5.91 8.60 -0.62
CA ASN A 184 4.63 9.31 -0.50
C ASN A 184 4.59 10.41 0.57
N LEU A 185 5.49 10.40 1.54
CA LEU A 185 5.62 11.47 2.54
C LEU A 185 6.71 12.49 2.19
N VAL A 186 7.46 12.27 1.12
CA VAL A 186 8.44 13.23 0.60
C VAL A 186 7.79 14.09 -0.47
N ASN A 187 8.00 15.40 -0.41
CA ASN A 187 7.54 16.39 -1.38
C ASN A 187 8.62 17.44 -1.64
N ALA A 188 8.38 18.39 -2.53
CA ALA A 188 9.35 19.42 -2.90
C ALA A 188 9.80 20.30 -1.70
N ASP A 189 8.94 20.49 -0.69
CA ASP A 189 9.25 21.34 0.46
C ASP A 189 10.13 20.63 1.50
N ASN A 190 10.03 19.30 1.61
CA ASN A 190 10.70 18.50 2.64
C ASN A 190 11.79 17.56 2.12
N VAL A 191 12.04 17.52 0.82
CA VAL A 191 13.00 16.61 0.17
C VAL A 191 14.43 16.72 0.73
N ASN A 192 14.80 17.87 1.27
CA ASN A 192 16.11 18.11 1.88
C ASN A 192 16.15 17.83 3.40
N ALA A 193 15.06 17.34 3.99
CA ALA A 193 14.91 17.08 5.43
C ALA A 193 14.25 15.72 5.71
N GLN A 194 14.56 14.71 4.88
CA GLN A 194 13.93 13.40 4.93
C GLN A 194 14.26 12.62 6.21
N ASP A 195 15.39 12.89 6.85
CA ASP A 195 15.78 12.33 8.14
C ASP A 195 14.68 12.53 9.21
N ARG A 196 14.00 13.68 9.20
CA ARG A 196 12.86 13.94 10.09
C ARG A 196 11.68 13.03 9.80
N ILE A 197 11.39 12.79 8.52
CA ILE A 197 10.30 11.91 8.10
C ILE A 197 10.58 10.49 8.60
N TRP A 198 11.81 9.99 8.42
CA TRP A 198 12.19 8.65 8.85
C TRP A 198 12.14 8.50 10.37
N ASN A 199 12.60 9.50 11.10
CA ASN A 199 12.53 9.52 12.57
C ASN A 199 11.07 9.52 13.06
N ASP A 200 10.22 10.43 12.51
CA ASP A 200 8.82 10.51 12.90
C ASP A 200 8.05 9.21 12.57
N ILE A 201 8.29 8.61 11.42
CA ILE A 201 7.68 7.32 11.04
C ILE A 201 8.15 6.21 11.98
N GLY A 202 9.45 6.10 12.25
CA GLY A 202 10.00 5.08 13.13
C GLY A 202 9.46 5.17 14.55
N GLU A 203 9.44 6.38 15.12
CA GLU A 203 9.00 6.62 16.49
C GLU A 203 7.48 6.50 16.68
N LEU A 204 6.69 7.06 15.75
CA LEU A 204 5.25 7.17 15.93
C LEU A 204 4.48 5.94 15.43
N VAL A 205 4.91 5.31 14.34
CA VAL A 205 4.13 4.26 13.67
C VAL A 205 4.94 3.04 13.25
N GLY A 206 6.23 3.00 13.53
CA GLY A 206 7.14 1.95 13.06
C GLY A 206 6.70 0.54 13.45
N ASP A 207 6.17 0.33 14.66
CA ASP A 207 5.62 -0.94 15.15
C ASP A 207 4.34 -1.40 14.43
N LYS A 208 3.73 -0.52 13.63
CA LYS A 208 2.51 -0.77 12.88
C LYS A 208 2.74 -1.02 11.39
N ILE A 209 3.96 -0.87 10.88
CA ILE A 209 4.25 -1.07 9.46
C ILE A 209 4.13 -2.57 9.11
N VAL A 210 3.34 -2.91 8.09
CA VAL A 210 3.11 -4.29 7.64
C VAL A 210 3.58 -4.54 6.21
N ALA A 211 3.74 -3.49 5.41
CA ALA A 211 4.30 -3.54 4.07
C ALA A 211 4.98 -2.22 3.74
N VAL A 212 5.94 -2.25 2.85
CA VAL A 212 6.68 -1.08 2.37
C VAL A 212 6.50 -0.98 0.86
N HIS A 213 6.17 0.21 0.36
CA HIS A 213 6.21 0.52 -1.07
C HIS A 213 7.53 1.21 -1.42
N PHE A 214 8.07 0.87 -2.58
CA PHE A 214 9.36 1.33 -3.06
C PHE A 214 9.23 1.82 -4.50
N LYS A 215 9.26 3.11 -4.70
CA LYS A 215 9.19 3.75 -6.03
C LYS A 215 10.17 4.91 -6.15
N GLY A 216 10.51 5.27 -7.39
CA GLY A 216 11.35 6.42 -7.68
C GLY A 216 10.52 7.68 -7.90
N GLN A 217 10.98 8.80 -7.34
CA GLN A 217 10.37 10.10 -7.56
C GLN A 217 11.38 11.24 -7.56
N ALA A 218 11.03 12.30 -8.27
CA ALA A 218 11.64 13.61 -8.25
C ALA A 218 10.55 14.68 -8.33
N PHE A 219 10.93 15.94 -8.40
CA PHE A 219 9.99 17.05 -8.50
C PHE A 219 10.36 17.96 -9.67
N ASN A 220 9.38 18.39 -10.41
CA ASN A 220 9.50 19.42 -11.41
C ASN A 220 9.79 20.78 -10.75
N PRO A 221 10.24 21.82 -11.48
CA PRO A 221 10.50 23.14 -10.93
C PRO A 221 9.27 23.81 -10.28
N ASP A 222 8.05 23.40 -10.65
CA ASP A 222 6.79 23.85 -10.05
C ASP A 222 6.38 23.05 -8.79
N GLY A 223 7.22 22.10 -8.36
CA GLY A 223 6.97 21.22 -7.21
C GLY A 223 6.08 20.02 -7.51
N SER A 224 5.60 19.85 -8.74
CA SER A 224 4.78 18.70 -9.11
C SER A 224 5.61 17.40 -9.16
N LEU A 225 4.96 16.28 -8.81
CA LEU A 225 5.60 14.96 -8.76
C LEU A 225 6.02 14.48 -10.15
N LEU A 226 7.23 13.95 -10.24
CA LEU A 226 7.78 13.24 -11.39
C LEU A 226 8.18 11.82 -10.99
N HIS A 227 7.60 10.80 -11.63
CA HIS A 227 8.06 9.42 -11.46
C HIS A 227 9.38 9.21 -12.18
N THR A 228 10.34 8.59 -11.51
CA THR A 228 11.70 8.34 -12.03
C THR A 228 12.10 6.88 -11.91
N SER A 229 13.26 6.52 -12.45
CA SER A 229 13.92 5.27 -12.07
C SER A 229 14.28 5.30 -10.58
N LEU A 230 14.62 4.15 -10.00
CA LEU A 230 15.05 4.11 -8.60
C LEU A 230 16.38 4.85 -8.39
N GLU A 231 17.27 4.76 -9.37
CA GLU A 231 18.60 5.39 -9.34
C GLU A 231 18.53 6.92 -9.40
N ASP A 232 17.52 7.46 -10.11
CA ASP A 232 17.34 8.91 -10.29
C ASP A 232 16.39 9.52 -9.24
N SER A 233 15.97 8.73 -8.28
CA SER A 233 15.05 9.19 -7.22
C SER A 233 15.73 10.14 -6.25
N LEU A 234 14.97 11.13 -5.81
CA LEU A 234 15.35 12.04 -4.72
C LEU A 234 15.03 11.46 -3.32
N THR A 235 14.41 10.28 -3.24
CA THR A 235 14.12 9.63 -1.96
C THR A 235 15.42 9.09 -1.33
N ASP A 236 15.67 9.44 -0.08
CA ASP A 236 16.78 8.89 0.72
C ASP A 236 16.42 7.47 1.21
N TYR A 237 16.63 6.50 0.33
CA TYR A 237 16.41 5.08 0.67
C TYR A 237 17.36 4.59 1.77
N ALA A 238 18.58 5.10 1.85
CA ALA A 238 19.55 4.67 2.85
C ALA A 238 19.08 5.03 4.26
N GLY A 239 18.62 6.27 4.47
CA GLY A 239 18.03 6.72 5.73
C GLY A 239 16.76 5.97 6.07
N ALA A 240 15.84 5.80 5.10
CA ALA A 240 14.61 5.04 5.30
C ALA A 240 14.89 3.60 5.74
N PHE A 241 15.80 2.89 5.08
CA PHE A 241 16.16 1.52 5.46
C PHE A 241 16.98 1.43 6.74
N ALA A 242 17.75 2.46 7.11
CA ALA A 242 18.37 2.54 8.42
C ALA A 242 17.33 2.51 9.55
N MET A 243 16.22 3.21 9.37
CA MET A 243 15.05 3.17 10.26
C MET A 243 14.34 1.79 10.20
N LEU A 244 13.98 1.31 9.00
CA LEU A 244 13.25 0.04 8.82
C LEU A 244 13.97 -1.16 9.45
N ARG A 245 15.30 -1.20 9.41
CA ARG A 245 16.09 -2.27 10.02
C ARG A 245 16.00 -2.32 11.56
N GLN A 246 15.54 -1.25 12.20
CA GLN A 246 15.36 -1.18 13.67
C GLN A 246 13.95 -1.61 14.11
N LEU A 247 13.04 -1.83 13.19
CA LEU A 247 11.67 -2.19 13.50
C LEU A 247 11.54 -3.60 14.08
N PRO A 248 10.50 -3.85 14.90
CA PRO A 248 10.30 -5.13 15.59
C PRO A 248 9.75 -6.26 14.71
N GLN A 249 9.29 -5.97 13.50
CA GLN A 249 8.73 -6.97 12.59
C GLN A 249 9.78 -8.00 12.21
N GLU A 250 9.37 -9.28 12.15
CA GLU A 250 10.26 -10.37 11.69
C GLU A 250 10.43 -10.35 10.16
N VAL A 251 9.36 -10.02 9.45
CA VAL A 251 9.31 -10.01 7.98
C VAL A 251 8.60 -8.74 7.52
N LEU A 252 9.16 -8.10 6.50
CA LEU A 252 8.55 -6.95 5.82
C LEU A 252 8.61 -7.16 4.30
N PRO A 253 7.45 -7.28 3.62
CA PRO A 253 7.40 -7.19 2.17
C PRO A 253 7.71 -5.76 1.72
N VAL A 254 8.59 -5.65 0.73
CA VAL A 254 8.99 -4.39 0.08
C VAL A 254 8.58 -4.49 -1.38
N LEU A 255 7.55 -3.74 -1.75
CA LEU A 255 6.86 -3.86 -3.03
C LEU A 255 7.29 -2.73 -3.97
N ARG A 256 7.90 -3.08 -5.09
CA ARG A 256 8.23 -2.15 -6.17
C ARG A 256 6.95 -1.65 -6.83
N GLU A 257 6.69 -0.36 -6.74
CA GLU A 257 5.61 0.34 -7.45
C GLU A 257 6.14 1.13 -8.64
N GLU A 258 5.30 1.39 -9.63
CA GLU A 258 5.68 1.97 -10.93
C GLU A 258 6.78 1.11 -11.61
N ALA A 259 6.67 -0.22 -11.44
CA ALA A 259 7.63 -1.16 -11.98
C ALA A 259 7.57 -1.19 -13.51
N VAL A 260 8.73 -1.17 -14.14
CA VAL A 260 8.88 -1.43 -15.57
C VAL A 260 9.45 -2.83 -15.72
N PRO A 261 8.73 -3.83 -16.25
CA PRO A 261 9.19 -5.22 -16.30
C PRO A 261 10.57 -5.39 -16.92
N ALA A 262 10.88 -4.64 -17.98
CA ALA A 262 12.21 -4.66 -18.62
C ALA A 262 13.35 -4.22 -17.68
N ARG A 263 13.07 -3.60 -16.55
CA ARG A 263 14.04 -3.16 -15.54
C ARG A 263 14.02 -4.01 -14.27
N ALA A 264 13.20 -5.05 -14.20
CA ALA A 264 12.97 -5.81 -12.96
C ALA A 264 14.29 -6.29 -12.31
N ALA A 265 15.20 -6.87 -13.09
CA ALA A 265 16.48 -7.36 -12.57
C ALA A 265 17.34 -6.23 -11.98
N SER A 266 17.42 -5.07 -12.64
CA SER A 266 18.15 -3.89 -12.13
C SER A 266 17.48 -3.30 -10.90
N ASP A 267 16.16 -3.19 -10.90
CA ASP A 267 15.38 -2.67 -9.77
C ASP A 267 15.55 -3.58 -8.53
N ILE A 268 15.46 -4.90 -8.69
CA ILE A 268 15.70 -5.87 -7.60
C ILE A 268 17.13 -5.75 -7.06
N ALA A 269 18.13 -5.67 -7.95
CA ALA A 269 19.52 -5.50 -7.55
C ALA A 269 19.75 -4.18 -6.80
N PHE A 270 19.09 -3.10 -7.23
CA PHE A 270 19.14 -1.81 -6.56
C PHE A 270 18.49 -1.88 -5.15
N MET A 271 17.26 -2.41 -5.04
CA MET A 271 16.56 -2.55 -3.77
C MET A 271 17.37 -3.34 -2.75
N ARG A 272 17.95 -4.47 -3.17
CA ARG A 272 18.76 -5.35 -2.30
C ARG A 272 20.00 -4.70 -1.70
N ARG A 273 20.44 -3.56 -2.22
CA ARG A 273 21.56 -2.79 -1.63
C ARG A 273 21.22 -2.20 -0.27
N PHE A 274 19.94 -2.08 0.04
CA PHE A 274 19.44 -1.49 1.29
C PHE A 274 18.94 -2.53 2.30
N PHE A 275 18.81 -3.79 1.94
CA PHE A 275 18.25 -4.88 2.75
C PHE A 275 19.23 -5.43 3.80
#